data_899128afad6409f9032301405f939316
#
_entry.id   899128afad6409f9032301405f939316
#
_cell.length_a   1.000
_cell.length_b   1.000
_cell.length_c   1.000
_cell.angle_alpha   90.00
_cell.angle_beta   90.00
_cell.angle_gamma   90.00
#
_symmetry.space_group_name_H-M   'P 1'
#
loop_
_entity.id
_entity.type
_entity.pdbx_description
1 polymer ?
#
loop_
_entity_poly.entity_id
_entity_poly.type
_entity_poly.pdbx_seq_one_letter_code
_entity_poly.pdbx_strand_id
1 'polypeptide(L)'
;MFDLVSSKLFSYIYPYRKRAIGAVLFSFVLAAIGGLQVSLVKPLFDKGLSPEATREDTLLLAAQLLALGLLNFPCRFFHFYWLRYIVDRATCSVREEIFKKLMRLPASFFGKSKQGDLISHILNDTQIFAYGFKSTIDLIREPLKATVYLGMALWADWQLTLIILVLAPFLIAIFG
;
A
#
# COMPACT_ATOMS: atom_id res chain seq x y z
N MET A 1 2.69 -17.85 18.57
CA MET A 1 2.55 -18.26 17.17
C MET A 1 2.80 -17.10 16.20
N PHE A 2 2.32 -15.90 16.48
CA PHE A 2 2.56 -14.68 15.67
C PHE A 2 4.04 -14.31 15.60
N ASP A 3 4.79 -14.39 16.68
CA ASP A 3 6.22 -13.99 16.72
C ASP A 3 7.13 -14.89 15.88
N LEU A 4 6.83 -16.17 15.77
CA LEU A 4 7.58 -17.12 14.94
C LEU A 4 7.33 -16.91 13.44
N VAL A 5 6.11 -16.50 13.08
CA VAL A 5 5.74 -16.20 11.69
C VAL A 5 6.35 -14.87 11.27
N SER A 6 6.31 -13.85 12.15
CA SER A 6 6.91 -12.54 11.86
C SER A 6 8.42 -12.62 11.71
N SER A 7 9.15 -13.35 12.57
CA SER A 7 10.60 -13.46 12.48
C SER A 7 11.08 -14.17 11.21
N LYS A 8 10.36 -15.21 10.76
CA LYS A 8 10.63 -15.88 9.49
C LYS A 8 10.29 -15.01 8.28
N LEU A 9 9.18 -14.25 8.33
CA LEU A 9 8.83 -13.29 7.30
C LEU A 9 9.93 -12.26 7.08
N PHE A 10 10.45 -11.68 8.16
CA PHE A 10 11.57 -10.73 8.11
C PHE A 10 12.84 -11.34 7.48
N SER A 11 13.12 -12.61 7.73
CA SER A 11 14.26 -13.31 7.13
C SER A 11 14.18 -13.38 5.59
N TYR A 12 12.99 -13.53 5.02
CA TYR A 12 12.78 -13.53 3.56
C TYR A 12 12.84 -12.13 2.94
N ILE A 13 12.58 -11.07 3.72
CA ILE A 13 12.68 -9.68 3.26
C ILE A 13 14.11 -9.16 3.32
N TYR A 14 14.89 -9.63 4.26
CA TYR A 14 16.23 -9.09 4.54
C TYR A 14 17.14 -8.96 3.30
N PRO A 15 17.17 -9.92 2.36
CA PRO A 15 17.93 -9.79 1.12
C PRO A 15 17.48 -8.60 0.25
N TYR A 16 16.22 -8.17 0.38
CA TYR A 16 15.59 -7.12 -0.44
C TYR A 16 15.43 -5.80 0.30
N ARG A 17 16.14 -5.60 1.44
CA ARG A 17 16.05 -4.42 2.30
C ARG A 17 16.19 -3.09 1.56
N LYS A 18 17.07 -2.99 0.56
CA LYS A 18 17.25 -1.76 -0.23
C LYS A 18 15.97 -1.38 -0.99
N ARG A 19 15.27 -2.36 -1.57
CA ARG A 19 14.00 -2.13 -2.27
C ARG A 19 12.85 -1.86 -1.30
N ALA A 20 12.87 -2.51 -0.14
CA ALA A 20 11.90 -2.26 0.92
C ALA A 20 12.01 -0.81 1.43
N ILE A 21 13.23 -0.34 1.72
CA ILE A 21 13.48 1.06 2.10
C ILE A 21 13.01 2.01 0.99
N GLY A 22 13.33 1.71 -0.27
CA GLY A 22 12.87 2.50 -1.40
C GLY A 22 11.34 2.55 -1.51
N ALA A 23 10.65 1.44 -1.32
CA ALA A 23 9.18 1.40 -1.32
C ALA A 23 8.59 2.25 -0.17
N VAL A 24 9.21 2.23 1.02
CA VAL A 24 8.82 3.09 2.14
C VAL A 24 9.06 4.57 1.81
N LEU A 25 10.21 4.91 1.25
CA LEU A 25 10.50 6.30 0.82
C LEU A 25 9.47 6.79 -0.21
N PHE A 26 9.13 5.97 -1.21
CA PHE A 26 8.06 6.33 -2.16
C PHE A 26 6.70 6.46 -1.50
N SER A 27 6.40 5.72 -0.43
CA SER A 27 5.16 5.92 0.34
C SER A 27 5.11 7.32 0.96
N PHE A 28 6.21 7.81 1.51
CA PHE A 28 6.29 9.17 2.06
C PHE A 28 6.15 10.23 0.96
N VAL A 29 6.81 10.03 -0.18
CA VAL A 29 6.69 10.95 -1.34
C VAL A 29 5.24 10.99 -1.83
N LEU A 30 4.57 9.84 -1.95
CA LEU A 30 3.17 9.77 -2.36
C LEU A 30 2.23 10.44 -1.34
N ALA A 31 2.50 10.28 -0.04
CA ALA A 31 1.76 10.97 1.01
C ALA A 31 1.94 12.50 0.90
N ALA A 32 3.17 12.98 0.67
CA ALA A 32 3.45 14.39 0.48
C ALA A 32 2.75 14.96 -0.77
N ILE A 33 2.82 14.26 -1.91
CA ILE A 33 2.12 14.66 -3.15
C ILE A 33 0.61 14.74 -2.89
N GLY A 34 0.04 13.71 -2.26
CA GLY A 34 -1.39 13.69 -1.94
C GLY A 34 -1.80 14.84 -1.02
N GLY A 35 -0.99 15.13 -0.02
CA GLY A 35 -1.21 16.26 0.85
C GLY A 35 -1.15 17.61 0.14
N LEU A 36 -0.15 17.81 -0.75
CA LEU A 36 -0.08 19.00 -1.59
C LEU A 36 -1.30 19.13 -2.50
N GLN A 37 -1.80 18.03 -3.07
CA GLN A 37 -3.04 18.05 -3.85
C GLN A 37 -4.23 18.52 -3.01
N VAL A 38 -4.39 18.00 -1.79
CA VAL A 38 -5.45 18.42 -0.87
C VAL A 38 -5.32 19.90 -0.50
N SER A 39 -4.11 20.40 -0.25
CA SER A 39 -3.89 21.81 0.10
C SER A 39 -4.22 22.79 -1.05
N LEU A 40 -4.20 22.34 -2.30
CA LEU A 40 -4.59 23.14 -3.46
C LEU A 40 -6.11 23.18 -3.69
N VAL A 41 -6.88 22.33 -3.03
CA VAL A 41 -8.34 22.29 -3.19
C VAL A 41 -8.97 23.59 -2.73
N LYS A 42 -8.59 24.11 -1.56
CA LYS A 42 -9.11 25.37 -1.03
C LYS A 42 -8.80 26.57 -1.94
N PRO A 43 -7.56 26.83 -2.34
CA PRO A 43 -7.24 27.87 -3.32
C PRO A 43 -7.98 27.74 -4.66
N LEU A 44 -8.24 26.49 -5.10
CA LEU A 44 -8.98 26.26 -6.33
C LEU A 44 -10.41 26.77 -6.23
N PHE A 45 -11.11 26.55 -5.11
CA PHE A 45 -12.45 27.06 -4.88
C PHE A 45 -12.46 28.57 -4.60
N ASP A 46 -11.56 29.05 -3.74
CA ASP A 46 -11.57 30.44 -3.30
C ASP A 46 -11.09 31.42 -4.38
N LYS A 47 -10.06 31.04 -5.14
CA LYS A 47 -9.43 31.91 -6.16
C LYS A 47 -9.68 31.45 -7.60
N GLY A 48 -9.72 30.13 -7.85
CA GLY A 48 -9.79 29.60 -9.20
C GLY A 48 -11.21 29.54 -9.79
N LEU A 49 -12.22 29.40 -8.96
CA LEU A 49 -13.63 29.26 -9.38
C LEU A 49 -14.50 30.44 -8.90
N SER A 50 -13.94 31.45 -8.24
CA SER A 50 -14.67 32.63 -7.84
C SER A 50 -15.05 33.50 -9.07
N PRO A 51 -16.14 34.28 -9.00
CA PRO A 51 -16.52 35.20 -10.08
C PRO A 51 -15.47 36.25 -10.41
N GLU A 52 -14.57 36.52 -9.48
CA GLU A 52 -13.46 37.49 -9.61
C GLU A 52 -12.16 36.82 -10.07
N ALA A 53 -12.17 35.50 -10.34
CA ALA A 53 -10.97 34.75 -10.71
C ALA A 53 -10.37 35.25 -12.01
N THR A 54 -9.08 35.58 -11.96
CA THR A 54 -8.32 35.88 -13.18
C THR A 54 -8.04 34.56 -13.92
N ARG A 55 -8.13 34.59 -15.24
CA ARG A 55 -7.85 33.42 -16.09
C ARG A 55 -6.44 32.85 -15.81
N GLU A 56 -5.49 33.69 -15.48
CA GLU A 56 -4.12 33.29 -15.15
C GLU A 56 -4.05 32.50 -13.85
N ASP A 57 -4.78 32.93 -12.80
CA ASP A 57 -4.82 32.21 -11.51
C ASP A 57 -5.43 30.82 -11.66
N THR A 58 -6.54 30.71 -12.41
CA THR A 58 -7.18 29.44 -12.70
C THR A 58 -6.27 28.48 -13.46
N LEU A 59 -5.59 28.99 -14.50
CA LEU A 59 -4.66 28.17 -15.29
C LEU A 59 -3.46 27.72 -14.48
N LEU A 60 -2.93 28.58 -13.61
CA LEU A 60 -1.78 28.26 -12.75
C LEU A 60 -2.14 27.16 -11.73
N LEU A 61 -3.30 27.26 -11.07
CA LEU A 61 -3.79 26.24 -10.14
C LEU A 61 -4.06 24.91 -10.85
N ALA A 62 -4.67 24.97 -12.03
CA ALA A 62 -4.91 23.78 -12.85
C ALA A 62 -3.59 23.12 -13.31
N ALA A 63 -2.60 23.91 -13.71
CA ALA A 63 -1.28 23.41 -14.10
C ALA A 63 -0.54 22.77 -12.92
N GLN A 64 -0.64 23.33 -11.72
CA GLN A 64 -0.05 22.76 -10.51
C GLN A 64 -0.69 21.40 -10.15
N LEU A 65 -2.02 21.30 -10.19
CA LEU A 65 -2.72 20.06 -9.95
C LEU A 65 -2.37 18.99 -10.99
N LEU A 66 -2.27 19.38 -12.25
CA LEU A 66 -1.90 18.49 -13.35
C LEU A 66 -0.44 18.02 -13.20
N ALA A 67 0.47 18.90 -12.85
CA ALA A 67 1.87 18.56 -12.59
C ALA A 67 2.02 17.57 -11.42
N LEU A 68 1.30 17.80 -10.32
CA LEU A 68 1.27 16.87 -9.18
C LEU A 68 0.66 15.52 -9.57
N GLY A 69 -0.38 15.51 -10.40
CA GLY A 69 -0.98 14.28 -10.93
C GLY A 69 -0.01 13.49 -11.80
N LEU A 70 0.69 14.18 -12.70
CA LEU A 70 1.72 13.58 -13.55
C LEU A 70 2.89 13.02 -12.74
N LEU A 71 3.31 13.70 -11.67
CA LEU A 71 4.36 13.24 -10.77
C LEU A 71 3.91 12.05 -9.90
N ASN A 72 2.64 12.03 -9.52
CA ASN A 72 2.05 10.93 -8.72
C ASN A 72 2.15 9.59 -9.46
N PHE A 73 1.90 9.57 -10.76
CA PHE A 73 1.83 8.34 -11.55
C PHE A 73 3.14 7.53 -11.52
N PRO A 74 4.33 8.07 -11.88
CA PRO A 74 5.57 7.31 -11.83
C PRO A 74 5.96 6.92 -10.39
N CYS A 75 5.75 7.80 -9.41
CA CYS A 75 6.02 7.47 -8.01
C CYS A 75 5.18 6.28 -7.54
N ARG A 76 3.90 6.26 -7.89
CA ARG A 76 2.98 5.17 -7.58
C ARG A 76 3.37 3.88 -8.29
N PHE A 77 3.77 3.97 -9.57
CA PHE A 77 4.23 2.83 -10.35
C PHE A 77 5.45 2.16 -9.71
N PHE A 78 6.52 2.92 -9.42
CA PHE A 78 7.73 2.39 -8.79
C PHE A 78 7.48 1.84 -7.39
N HIS A 79 6.62 2.49 -6.61
CA HIS A 79 6.21 2.01 -5.30
C HIS A 79 5.56 0.62 -5.39
N PHE A 80 4.55 0.45 -6.24
CA PHE A 80 3.88 -0.83 -6.43
C PHE A 80 4.79 -1.89 -7.03
N TYR A 81 5.63 -1.52 -7.99
CA TYR A 81 6.58 -2.42 -8.62
C TYR A 81 7.56 -3.01 -7.61
N TRP A 82 8.14 -2.20 -6.73
CA TRP A 82 9.07 -2.69 -5.72
C TRP A 82 8.38 -3.55 -4.66
N LEU A 83 7.19 -3.16 -4.20
CA LEU A 83 6.41 -3.98 -3.27
C LEU A 83 6.09 -5.34 -3.87
N ARG A 84 5.56 -5.34 -5.09
CA ARG A 84 5.22 -6.57 -5.79
C ARG A 84 6.43 -7.47 -5.99
N TYR A 85 7.54 -6.90 -6.40
CA TYR A 85 8.80 -7.63 -6.56
C TYR A 85 9.23 -8.32 -5.27
N ILE A 86 9.13 -7.64 -4.12
CA ILE A 86 9.49 -8.22 -2.80
C ILE A 86 8.57 -9.39 -2.47
N VAL A 87 7.26 -9.21 -2.61
CA VAL A 87 6.27 -10.25 -2.31
C VAL A 87 6.46 -11.47 -3.22
N ASP A 88 6.62 -11.26 -4.52
CA ASP A 88 6.79 -12.35 -5.48
C ASP A 88 8.09 -13.13 -5.22
N ARG A 89 9.19 -12.44 -4.90
CA ARG A 89 10.47 -13.10 -4.57
C ARG A 89 10.43 -13.84 -3.24
N ALA A 90 9.81 -13.27 -2.20
CA ALA A 90 9.61 -13.95 -0.93
C ALA A 90 8.76 -15.22 -1.11
N THR A 91 7.68 -15.13 -1.87
CA THR A 91 6.82 -16.28 -2.20
C THR A 91 7.58 -17.36 -2.98
N CYS A 92 8.41 -16.97 -3.96
CA CYS A 92 9.26 -17.90 -4.68
C CYS A 92 10.23 -18.64 -3.73
N SER A 93 10.87 -17.92 -2.81
CA SER A 93 11.80 -18.53 -1.84
C SER A 93 11.10 -19.53 -0.93
N VAL A 94 9.88 -19.22 -0.49
CA VAL A 94 9.06 -20.15 0.30
C VAL A 94 8.71 -21.41 -0.50
N ARG A 95 8.29 -21.25 -1.77
CA ARG A 95 8.00 -22.39 -2.66
C ARG A 95 9.22 -23.27 -2.88
N GLU A 96 10.38 -22.67 -3.10
CA GLU A 96 11.64 -23.38 -3.27
C GLU A 96 12.01 -24.18 -1.99
N GLU A 97 11.83 -23.59 -0.80
CA GLU A 97 12.09 -24.30 0.45
C GLU A 97 11.12 -25.48 0.66
N ILE A 98 9.83 -25.30 0.39
CA ILE A 98 8.83 -26.37 0.45
C ILE A 98 9.19 -27.47 -0.55
N PHE A 99 9.53 -27.12 -1.78
CA PHE A 99 9.90 -28.09 -2.80
C PHE A 99 11.16 -28.90 -2.41
N LYS A 100 12.19 -28.23 -1.88
CA LYS A 100 13.39 -28.91 -1.37
C LYS A 100 13.06 -29.89 -0.23
N LYS A 101 12.13 -29.55 0.63
CA LYS A 101 11.68 -30.45 1.72
C LYS A 101 10.90 -31.65 1.16
N LEU A 102 10.03 -31.42 0.19
CA LEU A 102 9.29 -32.48 -0.49
C LEU A 102 10.21 -33.51 -1.17
N MET A 103 11.23 -33.04 -1.87
CA MET A 103 12.20 -33.91 -2.56
C MET A 103 13.02 -34.79 -1.61
N ARG A 104 13.02 -34.49 -0.31
CA ARG A 104 13.66 -35.33 0.73
C ARG A 104 12.73 -36.36 1.34
N LEU A 105 11.44 -36.38 0.98
CA LEU A 105 10.49 -37.35 1.49
C LEU A 105 10.67 -38.72 0.78
N PRO A 106 10.44 -39.82 1.47
CA PRO A 106 10.55 -41.16 0.87
C PRO A 106 9.47 -41.37 -0.18
N ALA A 107 9.78 -42.21 -1.19
CA ALA A 107 8.85 -42.52 -2.29
C ALA A 107 7.49 -43.06 -1.82
N SER A 108 7.46 -43.74 -0.66
CA SER A 108 6.23 -44.25 -0.04
C SER A 108 5.23 -43.16 0.33
N PHE A 109 5.68 -41.94 0.56
CA PHE A 109 4.82 -40.78 0.81
C PHE A 109 4.00 -40.41 -0.43
N PHE A 110 4.63 -40.44 -1.60
CA PHE A 110 3.99 -40.07 -2.86
C PHE A 110 3.03 -41.14 -3.39
N GLY A 111 3.20 -42.40 -2.98
CA GLY A 111 2.28 -43.48 -3.33
C GLY A 111 0.93 -43.41 -2.59
N LYS A 112 0.88 -42.75 -1.43
CA LYS A 112 -0.34 -42.60 -0.60
C LYS A 112 -1.08 -41.29 -0.84
N SER A 113 -0.42 -40.27 -1.37
CA SER A 113 -0.97 -38.93 -1.60
C SER A 113 -1.28 -38.74 -3.07
N LYS A 114 -2.48 -38.22 -3.41
CA LYS A 114 -2.77 -37.78 -4.77
C LYS A 114 -1.84 -36.61 -5.11
N GLN A 115 -0.96 -36.78 -6.08
CA GLN A 115 0.04 -35.77 -6.47
C GLN A 115 -0.59 -34.40 -6.79
N GLY A 116 -1.79 -34.42 -7.41
CA GLY A 116 -2.54 -33.20 -7.72
C GLY A 116 -2.96 -32.40 -6.49
N ASP A 117 -3.41 -33.09 -5.43
CA ASP A 117 -3.80 -32.46 -4.18
C ASP A 117 -2.58 -31.80 -3.49
N LEU A 118 -1.43 -32.47 -3.51
CA LEU A 118 -0.21 -31.95 -2.93
C LEU A 118 0.27 -30.65 -3.62
N ILE A 119 0.25 -30.65 -4.95
CA ILE A 119 0.60 -29.46 -5.74
C ILE A 119 -0.39 -28.32 -5.50
N SER A 120 -1.70 -28.64 -5.47
CA SER A 120 -2.76 -27.66 -5.20
C SER A 120 -2.60 -27.02 -3.81
N HIS A 121 -2.33 -27.82 -2.77
CA HIS A 121 -2.07 -27.31 -1.43
C HIS A 121 -0.85 -26.39 -1.40
N ILE A 122 0.27 -26.78 -2.01
CA ILE A 122 1.49 -25.95 -2.04
C ILE A 122 1.21 -24.62 -2.72
N LEU A 123 0.55 -24.61 -3.85
CA LEU A 123 0.24 -23.40 -4.59
C LEU A 123 -0.72 -22.50 -3.81
N ASN A 124 -1.77 -23.09 -3.20
CA ASN A 124 -2.78 -22.35 -2.46
C ASN A 124 -2.23 -21.76 -1.17
N ASP A 125 -1.50 -22.56 -0.37
CA ASP A 125 -0.92 -22.11 0.89
C ASP A 125 0.14 -21.02 0.67
N THR A 126 0.95 -21.13 -0.39
CA THR A 126 1.91 -20.08 -0.73
C THR A 126 1.23 -18.81 -1.27
N GLN A 127 0.05 -18.93 -1.88
CA GLN A 127 -0.75 -17.76 -2.28
C GLN A 127 -1.35 -17.05 -1.06
N ILE A 128 -1.88 -17.79 -0.10
CA ILE A 128 -2.38 -17.24 1.18
C ILE A 128 -1.23 -16.53 1.91
N PHE A 129 -0.03 -17.12 1.91
CA PHE A 129 1.18 -16.49 2.44
C PHE A 129 1.48 -15.15 1.75
N ALA A 130 1.42 -15.10 0.42
CA ALA A 130 1.66 -13.88 -0.36
C ALA A 130 0.63 -12.78 -0.03
N TYR A 131 -0.64 -13.14 0.13
CA TYR A 131 -1.69 -12.20 0.57
C TYR A 131 -1.47 -11.71 1.99
N GLY A 132 -1.15 -12.59 2.93
CA GLY A 132 -0.85 -12.22 4.32
C GLY A 132 0.35 -11.29 4.41
N PHE A 133 1.38 -11.53 3.60
CA PHE A 133 2.56 -10.68 3.51
C PHE A 133 2.24 -9.28 2.98
N LYS A 134 1.44 -9.20 1.91
CA LYS A 134 0.95 -7.94 1.37
C LYS A 134 0.13 -7.18 2.40
N SER A 135 -0.80 -7.86 3.06
CA SER A 135 -1.66 -7.25 4.10
C SER A 135 -0.85 -6.69 5.26
N THR A 136 0.23 -7.37 5.67
CA THR A 136 1.13 -6.86 6.73
C THR A 136 1.82 -5.56 6.34
N ILE A 137 2.28 -5.45 5.08
CA ILE A 137 2.87 -4.21 4.56
C ILE A 137 1.81 -3.10 4.50
N ASP A 138 0.61 -3.41 4.02
CA ASP A 138 -0.49 -2.45 3.93
C ASP A 138 -0.93 -1.98 5.32
N LEU A 139 -0.95 -2.87 6.33
CA LEU A 139 -1.29 -2.53 7.72
C LEU A 139 -0.33 -1.50 8.34
N ILE A 140 0.92 -1.49 7.94
CA ILE A 140 1.90 -0.48 8.40
C ILE A 140 1.75 0.82 7.60
N ARG A 141 1.55 0.71 6.30
CA ARG A 141 1.52 1.84 5.38
C ARG A 141 0.26 2.69 5.50
N GLU A 142 -0.91 2.05 5.60
CA GLU A 142 -2.19 2.79 5.57
C GLU A 142 -2.39 3.71 6.80
N PRO A 143 -2.08 3.31 8.05
CA PRO A 143 -2.12 4.22 9.18
C PRO A 143 -1.16 5.41 9.04
N LEU A 144 0.03 5.18 8.47
CA LEU A 144 1.00 6.24 8.25
C LEU A 144 0.45 7.32 7.29
N LYS A 145 -0.17 6.89 6.18
CA LYS A 145 -0.83 7.82 5.25
C LYS A 145 -2.02 8.53 5.92
N ALA A 146 -2.85 7.78 6.64
CA ALA A 146 -4.00 8.35 7.35
C ALA A 146 -3.57 9.44 8.32
N THR A 147 -2.46 9.23 9.06
CA THR A 147 -1.91 10.24 9.99
C THR A 147 -1.46 11.49 9.24
N VAL A 148 -0.79 11.36 8.11
CA VAL A 148 -0.35 12.50 7.28
C VAL A 148 -1.55 13.28 6.75
N TYR A 149 -2.55 12.59 6.16
CA TYR A 149 -3.74 13.25 5.63
C TYR A 149 -4.58 13.91 6.72
N LEU A 150 -4.73 13.25 7.87
CA LEU A 150 -5.43 13.82 9.03
C LEU A 150 -4.72 15.08 9.55
N GLY A 151 -3.39 15.04 9.66
CA GLY A 151 -2.60 16.20 10.07
C GLY A 151 -2.77 17.39 9.12
N MET A 152 -2.78 17.13 7.81
CA MET A 152 -2.99 18.17 6.80
C MET A 152 -4.43 18.71 6.81
N ALA A 153 -5.42 17.86 7.00
CA ALA A 153 -6.81 18.26 7.11
C ALA A 153 -7.05 19.14 8.34
N LEU A 154 -6.49 18.77 9.50
CA LEU A 154 -6.55 19.56 10.73
C LEU A 154 -5.83 20.92 10.56
N TRP A 155 -4.75 20.96 9.82
CA TRP A 155 -4.04 22.22 9.53
C TRP A 155 -4.82 23.13 8.58
N ALA A 156 -5.54 22.54 7.60
CA ALA A 156 -6.35 23.29 6.65
C ALA A 156 -7.61 23.88 7.30
N ASP A 157 -8.38 23.06 8.02
CA ASP A 157 -9.57 23.47 8.77
C ASP A 157 -9.87 22.42 9.86
N TRP A 158 -9.49 22.75 11.09
CA TRP A 158 -9.66 21.83 12.22
C TRP A 158 -11.13 21.61 12.59
N GLN A 159 -11.99 22.64 12.46
CA GLN A 159 -13.41 22.55 12.80
C GLN A 159 -14.15 21.61 11.85
N LEU A 160 -13.95 21.82 10.55
CA LEU A 160 -14.55 20.97 9.52
C LEU A 160 -14.06 19.52 9.64
N THR A 161 -12.76 19.34 9.91
CA THR A 161 -12.15 18.00 10.06
C THR A 161 -12.75 17.26 11.25
N LEU A 162 -12.95 17.92 12.39
CA LEU A 162 -13.57 17.30 13.56
C LEU A 162 -15.04 16.93 13.29
N ILE A 163 -15.79 17.80 12.62
CA ILE A 163 -17.18 17.50 12.23
C ILE A 163 -17.23 16.25 11.37
N ILE A 164 -16.38 16.17 10.33
CA ILE A 164 -16.31 15.00 9.43
C ILE A 164 -15.90 13.75 10.20
N LEU A 165 -14.92 13.84 11.10
CA LEU A 165 -14.43 12.71 11.89
C LEU A 165 -15.51 12.13 12.81
N VAL A 166 -16.37 12.98 13.36
CA VAL A 166 -17.51 12.55 14.18
C VAL A 166 -18.64 12.01 13.32
N LEU A 167 -18.91 12.62 12.18
CA LEU A 167 -20.00 12.22 11.27
C LEU A 167 -19.69 10.89 10.52
N ALA A 168 -18.42 10.67 10.17
CA ALA A 168 -18.00 9.49 9.40
C ALA A 168 -18.44 8.16 10.02
N PRO A 169 -18.22 7.85 11.31
CA PRO A 169 -18.67 6.61 11.90
C PRO A 169 -20.20 6.47 11.91
N PHE A 170 -20.96 7.56 12.04
CA PHE A 170 -22.42 7.53 11.93
C PHE A 170 -22.88 7.18 10.52
N LEU A 171 -22.22 7.75 9.49
CA LEU A 171 -22.53 7.43 8.10
C LEU A 171 -22.19 5.97 7.78
N ILE A 172 -21.06 5.46 8.26
CA ILE A 172 -20.69 4.05 8.10
C ILE A 172 -21.71 3.13 8.79
N ALA A 173 -22.18 3.49 9.99
CA ALA A 173 -23.16 2.70 10.72
C ALA A 173 -24.56 2.68 10.06
N ILE A 174 -24.90 3.71 9.27
CA ILE A 174 -26.20 3.79 8.57
C ILE A 174 -26.16 3.11 7.21
N PHE A 175 -25.05 3.21 6.49
CA PHE A 175 -24.93 2.78 5.09
C PHE A 175 -24.03 1.54 4.89
N GLY A 176 -23.29 1.06 5.90
CA GLY A 176 -22.45 -0.14 5.89
C GLY A 176 -23.13 -1.29 6.52
#